data_90c256d5bd1d50043d9f9622121f1eff
#
_entry.id   90c256d5bd1d50043d9f9622121f1eff
#
_cell.length_a   1.000
_cell.length_b   1.000
_cell.length_c   1.000
_cell.angle_alpha   90.00
_cell.angle_beta   90.00
_cell.angle_gamma   90.00
#
_symmetry.space_group_name_H-M   'P 1'
#
loop_
_entity.id
_entity.type
_entity.pdbx_description
1 polymer ?
#
loop_
_entity_poly.entity_id
_entity_poly.type
_entity_poly.pdbx_seq_one_letter_code
_entity_poly.pdbx_strand_id
1 'polypeptide(L)'
;MTRIIVALDDVTFNQAREKGTLSTLAQACEKEMIWGVKVSDMLYSGDVTKIISTLKDEFKLGIMADVKLHDIPSTMENSINKLVGAGANIVTIHCSSNYRPKNAGLLKYLAGVMALTSFTDLEIKWIYDKPHDEIVRAFSDIALMNSYEYIVGSVKDMNLVQENPLKKICSGIRPSWYSERHDQIRIATVKEALRTEPEFIVVGRPITNADHIMDAIERLYSELQ
;
A
#
# COMPACT_ATOMS: atom_id res chain seq x y z
N MET A 1 6.03 -9.23 13.31
CA MET A 1 5.60 -7.93 13.88
C MET A 1 5.08 -7.06 12.73
N THR A 2 3.90 -6.49 12.88
CA THR A 2 3.29 -5.60 11.87
C THR A 2 4.05 -4.29 11.77
N ARG A 3 4.27 -3.77 10.55
CA ARG A 3 5.04 -2.56 10.28
C ARG A 3 4.15 -1.49 9.62
N ILE A 4 4.52 -0.23 9.78
CA ILE A 4 3.77 0.92 9.24
C ILE A 4 4.35 1.33 7.89
N ILE A 5 3.47 1.55 6.90
CA ILE A 5 3.75 2.27 5.66
C ILE A 5 2.97 3.58 5.70
N VAL A 6 3.65 4.72 5.54
CA VAL A 6 3.00 6.03 5.46
C VAL A 6 2.61 6.35 4.02
N ALA A 7 1.33 6.58 3.76
CA ALA A 7 0.87 6.95 2.42
C ALA A 7 1.06 8.45 2.18
N LEU A 8 1.82 8.78 1.13
CA LEU A 8 2.05 10.14 0.65
C LEU A 8 1.13 10.42 -0.55
N ASP A 9 -0.16 10.53 -0.26
CA ASP A 9 -1.18 10.91 -1.24
C ASP A 9 -1.43 12.43 -1.18
N ASP A 10 -1.92 13.04 -2.26
CA ASP A 10 -2.28 14.46 -2.37
C ASP A 10 -1.09 15.43 -2.16
N VAL A 11 0.15 14.98 -2.36
CA VAL A 11 1.35 15.79 -2.21
C VAL A 11 2.38 15.47 -3.30
N THR A 12 2.96 16.50 -3.92
CA THR A 12 4.06 16.29 -4.87
C THR A 12 5.37 16.01 -4.14
N PHE A 13 6.33 15.40 -4.85
CA PHE A 13 7.66 15.12 -4.29
C PHE A 13 8.35 16.39 -3.77
N ASN A 14 8.29 17.49 -4.54
CA ASN A 14 8.90 18.75 -4.13
C ASN A 14 8.24 19.34 -2.88
N GLN A 15 6.91 19.33 -2.81
CA GLN A 15 6.19 19.80 -1.61
C GLN A 15 6.55 18.99 -0.36
N ALA A 16 6.61 17.66 -0.48
CA ALA A 16 6.99 16.80 0.65
C ALA A 16 8.45 17.04 1.10
N ARG A 17 9.35 17.33 0.14
CA ARG A 17 10.75 17.66 0.41
C ARG A 17 10.89 19.02 1.08
N GLU A 18 10.29 20.08 0.52
CA GLU A 18 10.38 21.47 0.99
C GLU A 18 9.76 21.65 2.39
N LYS A 19 8.66 20.95 2.68
CA LYS A 19 8.03 20.95 4.01
C LYS A 19 8.79 20.14 5.07
N GLY A 20 9.87 19.46 4.70
CA GLY A 20 10.62 18.59 5.60
C GLY A 20 9.93 17.25 5.93
N THR A 21 8.79 16.95 5.31
CA THR A 21 8.05 15.70 5.51
C THR A 21 8.94 14.49 5.26
N LEU A 22 9.68 14.46 4.14
CA LEU A 22 10.57 13.33 3.81
C LEU A 22 11.68 13.13 4.84
N SER A 23 12.26 14.20 5.36
CA SER A 23 13.30 14.13 6.40
C SER A 23 12.74 13.59 7.72
N THR A 24 11.52 14.00 8.09
CA THR A 24 10.84 13.48 9.29
C THR A 24 10.53 11.98 9.15
N LEU A 25 10.06 11.55 7.98
CA LEU A 25 9.80 10.12 7.71
C LEU A 25 11.09 9.29 7.69
N ALA A 26 12.20 9.85 7.16
CA ALA A 26 13.50 9.20 7.21
C ALA A 26 13.97 8.97 8.65
N GLN A 27 13.84 9.96 9.54
CA GLN A 27 14.14 9.83 10.97
C GLN A 27 13.26 8.77 11.65
N ALA A 28 11.95 8.72 11.32
CA ALA A 28 11.05 7.72 11.88
C ALA A 28 11.40 6.29 11.39
N CYS A 29 11.88 6.16 10.15
CA CYS A 29 12.36 4.90 9.58
C CYS A 29 13.67 4.44 10.27
N GLU A 30 14.61 5.37 10.50
CA GLU A 30 15.87 5.10 11.23
C GLU A 30 15.60 4.64 12.67
N LYS A 31 14.54 5.15 13.30
CA LYS A 31 14.08 4.72 14.63
C LYS A 31 13.23 3.43 14.59
N GLU A 32 13.09 2.80 13.44
CA GLU A 32 12.30 1.58 13.22
C GLU A 32 10.79 1.71 13.55
N MET A 33 10.26 2.95 13.66
CA MET A 33 8.83 3.19 13.92
C MET A 33 7.98 2.98 12.68
N ILE A 34 8.53 3.25 11.48
CA ILE A 34 7.89 2.98 10.19
C ILE A 34 8.82 2.16 9.31
N TRP A 35 8.26 1.42 8.36
CA TRP A 35 9.05 0.72 7.35
C TRP A 35 9.43 1.61 6.17
N GLY A 36 8.55 2.54 5.81
CA GLY A 36 8.74 3.40 4.64
C GLY A 36 7.44 4.05 4.19
N VAL A 37 7.36 4.34 2.91
CA VAL A 37 6.28 5.13 2.31
C VAL A 37 5.58 4.40 1.17
N LYS A 38 4.28 4.70 1.02
CA LYS A 38 3.50 4.40 -0.18
C LYS A 38 3.44 5.67 -1.03
N VAL A 39 3.81 5.56 -2.29
CA VAL A 39 3.73 6.64 -3.28
C VAL A 39 2.83 6.22 -4.44
N SER A 40 1.94 7.11 -4.86
CA SER A 40 0.94 6.87 -5.89
C SER A 40 0.91 8.05 -6.86
N ASP A 41 0.06 9.05 -6.65
CA ASP A 41 -0.04 10.28 -7.45
C ASP A 41 1.25 11.11 -7.45
N MET A 42 2.03 11.07 -6.37
CA MET A 42 3.37 11.68 -6.30
C MET A 42 4.26 11.25 -7.48
N LEU A 43 4.14 10.00 -7.96
CA LEU A 43 4.94 9.47 -9.07
C LEU A 43 4.67 10.20 -10.39
N TYR A 44 3.50 10.83 -10.55
CA TYR A 44 3.15 11.62 -11.73
C TYR A 44 3.61 13.08 -11.66
N SER A 45 4.22 13.49 -10.55
CA SER A 45 4.73 14.88 -10.37
C SER A 45 6.10 15.14 -11.01
N GLY A 46 6.73 14.12 -11.62
CA GLY A 46 8.03 14.23 -12.26
C GLY A 46 8.56 12.92 -12.84
N ASP A 47 9.88 12.81 -12.91
CA ASP A 47 10.53 11.54 -13.32
C ASP A 47 10.36 10.47 -12.24
N VAL A 48 9.56 9.46 -12.55
CA VAL A 48 9.23 8.34 -11.65
C VAL A 48 10.47 7.65 -11.10
N THR A 49 11.47 7.38 -11.97
CA THR A 49 12.68 6.67 -11.55
C THR A 49 13.53 7.53 -10.62
N LYS A 50 13.62 8.82 -10.91
CA LYS A 50 14.35 9.76 -10.07
C LYS A 50 13.67 9.96 -8.70
N ILE A 51 12.34 10.04 -8.67
CA ILE A 51 11.60 10.15 -7.41
C ILE A 51 11.87 8.92 -6.54
N ILE A 52 11.71 7.70 -7.08
CA ILE A 52 11.92 6.45 -6.34
C ILE A 52 13.36 6.32 -5.88
N SER A 53 14.34 6.54 -6.77
CA SER A 53 15.76 6.44 -6.39
C SER A 53 16.15 7.46 -5.32
N THR A 54 15.62 8.69 -5.39
CA THR A 54 15.88 9.70 -4.36
C THR A 54 15.29 9.30 -3.00
N LEU A 55 14.04 8.82 -2.96
CA LEU A 55 13.42 8.34 -1.71
C LEU A 55 14.23 7.20 -1.09
N LYS A 56 14.76 6.29 -1.91
CA LYS A 56 15.58 5.16 -1.45
C LYS A 56 16.98 5.60 -1.02
N ASP A 57 17.69 6.34 -1.88
CA ASP A 57 19.13 6.55 -1.75
C ASP A 57 19.46 7.75 -0.84
N GLU A 58 18.65 8.81 -0.88
CA GLU A 58 18.83 10.00 -0.07
C GLU A 58 18.13 9.84 1.30
N PHE A 59 16.85 9.40 1.30
CA PHE A 59 16.03 9.32 2.51
C PHE A 59 16.01 7.92 3.16
N LYS A 60 16.60 6.89 2.55
CA LYS A 60 16.69 5.51 3.08
C LYS A 60 15.35 4.86 3.41
N LEU A 61 14.29 5.27 2.72
CA LEU A 61 12.94 4.77 2.93
C LEU A 61 12.69 3.43 2.19
N GLY A 62 11.91 2.55 2.78
CA GLY A 62 11.22 1.48 2.05
C GLY A 62 10.15 2.09 1.15
N ILE A 63 9.94 1.52 -0.06
CA ILE A 63 9.07 2.13 -1.06
C ILE A 63 8.03 1.13 -1.57
N MET A 64 6.77 1.44 -1.34
CA MET A 64 5.62 0.82 -1.99
C MET A 64 5.14 1.73 -3.11
N ALA A 65 5.43 1.36 -4.37
CA ALA A 65 4.89 2.02 -5.56
C ALA A 65 3.46 1.54 -5.81
N ASP A 66 2.48 2.34 -5.37
CA ASP A 66 1.05 2.00 -5.41
C ASP A 66 0.39 2.47 -6.71
N VAL A 67 0.80 1.87 -7.81
CA VAL A 67 0.39 2.19 -9.18
C VAL A 67 -0.78 1.35 -9.69
N LYS A 68 -1.14 0.28 -8.97
CA LYS A 68 -2.25 -0.64 -9.30
C LYS A 68 -2.27 -1.02 -10.77
N LEU A 69 -1.12 -1.47 -11.30
CA LEU A 69 -0.96 -1.78 -12.72
C LEU A 69 -2.05 -2.73 -13.22
N HIS A 70 -2.67 -2.37 -14.35
CA HIS A 70 -3.67 -3.16 -15.02
C HIS A 70 -3.57 -2.89 -16.53
N ASP A 71 -2.77 -3.67 -17.24
CA ASP A 71 -2.45 -3.46 -18.64
C ASP A 71 -2.10 -4.82 -19.30
N ILE A 72 -1.74 -4.79 -20.57
CA ILE A 72 -1.25 -5.98 -21.27
C ILE A 72 0.09 -6.45 -20.67
N PRO A 73 0.39 -7.76 -20.75
CA PRO A 73 1.56 -8.33 -20.04
C PRO A 73 2.90 -7.66 -20.33
N SER A 74 3.15 -7.24 -21.59
CA SER A 74 4.42 -6.57 -21.94
C SER A 74 4.57 -5.21 -21.30
N THR A 75 3.50 -4.42 -21.22
CA THR A 75 3.48 -3.11 -20.54
C THR A 75 3.68 -3.27 -19.05
N MET A 76 3.00 -4.24 -18.43
CA MET A 76 3.16 -4.53 -17.00
C MET A 76 4.60 -4.96 -16.68
N GLU A 77 5.18 -5.89 -17.44
CA GLU A 77 6.57 -6.34 -17.26
C GLU A 77 7.56 -5.17 -17.31
N ASN A 78 7.44 -4.30 -18.32
CA ASN A 78 8.30 -3.13 -18.48
C ASN A 78 8.13 -2.13 -17.33
N SER A 79 6.90 -1.86 -16.90
CA SER A 79 6.61 -0.94 -15.80
C SER A 79 7.15 -1.46 -14.47
N ILE A 80 6.97 -2.74 -14.17
CA ILE A 80 7.48 -3.38 -12.96
C ILE A 80 9.02 -3.34 -12.95
N ASN A 81 9.66 -3.74 -14.06
CA ASN A 81 11.13 -3.69 -14.16
C ASN A 81 11.67 -2.27 -13.94
N LYS A 82 11.00 -1.24 -14.48
CA LYS A 82 11.38 0.16 -14.31
C LYS A 82 11.28 0.60 -12.85
N LEU A 83 10.17 0.28 -12.18
CA LEU A 83 9.93 0.65 -10.77
C LEU A 83 10.88 -0.07 -9.83
N VAL A 84 11.05 -1.38 -10.00
CA VAL A 84 11.97 -2.21 -9.19
C VAL A 84 13.43 -1.80 -9.45
N GLY A 85 13.79 -1.56 -10.72
CA GLY A 85 15.11 -1.06 -11.09
C GLY A 85 15.46 0.30 -10.47
N ALA A 86 14.46 1.18 -10.28
CA ALA A 86 14.61 2.43 -9.56
C ALA A 86 14.72 2.28 -8.04
N GLY A 87 14.31 1.13 -7.48
CA GLY A 87 14.43 0.83 -6.07
C GLY A 87 13.14 0.57 -5.31
N ALA A 88 11.99 0.46 -5.98
CA ALA A 88 10.75 0.07 -5.33
C ALA A 88 10.89 -1.33 -4.70
N ASN A 89 10.43 -1.47 -3.46
CA ASN A 89 10.42 -2.73 -2.72
C ASN A 89 9.10 -3.49 -2.90
N ILE A 90 8.00 -2.75 -3.13
CA ILE A 90 6.66 -3.29 -3.37
C ILE A 90 6.06 -2.54 -4.56
N VAL A 91 5.48 -3.27 -5.52
CA VAL A 91 4.75 -2.71 -6.68
C VAL A 91 3.35 -3.31 -6.67
N THR A 92 2.32 -2.46 -6.66
CA THR A 92 0.95 -2.93 -6.68
C THR A 92 0.47 -3.19 -8.10
N ILE A 93 -0.21 -4.31 -8.28
CA ILE A 93 -0.91 -4.69 -9.51
C ILE A 93 -2.34 -5.08 -9.17
N HIS A 94 -3.30 -4.83 -10.05
CA HIS A 94 -4.67 -5.25 -9.82
C HIS A 94 -4.84 -6.74 -10.13
N CYS A 95 -5.43 -7.51 -9.20
CA CYS A 95 -5.57 -8.97 -9.37
C CYS A 95 -6.40 -9.34 -10.62
N SER A 96 -7.36 -8.48 -11.03
CA SER A 96 -8.15 -8.71 -12.24
C SER A 96 -7.33 -8.74 -13.53
N SER A 97 -6.08 -8.24 -13.54
CA SER A 97 -5.17 -8.38 -14.68
C SER A 97 -4.72 -9.82 -14.90
N ASN A 98 -4.83 -10.68 -13.89
CA ASN A 98 -4.34 -12.06 -13.90
C ASN A 98 -2.90 -12.20 -14.44
N TYR A 99 -2.07 -11.19 -14.15
CA TYR A 99 -0.72 -11.09 -14.68
C TYR A 99 0.27 -11.97 -13.90
N ARG A 100 1.15 -12.65 -14.63
CA ARG A 100 2.29 -13.35 -14.07
C ARG A 100 3.57 -12.91 -14.79
N PRO A 101 4.60 -12.42 -14.07
CA PRO A 101 5.84 -11.99 -14.71
C PRO A 101 6.58 -13.18 -15.34
N LYS A 102 7.25 -12.93 -16.46
CA LYS A 102 8.16 -13.90 -17.08
C LYS A 102 9.41 -14.12 -16.21
N ASN A 103 9.90 -13.04 -15.60
CA ASN A 103 11.00 -13.10 -14.64
C ASN A 103 10.48 -13.41 -13.24
N ALA A 104 10.68 -14.65 -12.78
CA ALA A 104 10.28 -15.08 -11.45
C ALA A 104 10.93 -14.26 -10.30
N GLY A 105 12.07 -13.63 -10.54
CA GLY A 105 12.73 -12.74 -9.58
C GLY A 105 11.92 -11.49 -9.24
N LEU A 106 10.91 -11.14 -10.05
CA LEU A 106 10.00 -10.02 -9.77
C LEU A 106 8.88 -10.36 -8.79
N LEU A 107 8.55 -11.62 -8.60
CA LEU A 107 7.43 -12.07 -7.77
C LEU A 107 7.46 -11.52 -6.34
N LYS A 108 8.65 -11.47 -5.74
CA LYS A 108 8.88 -10.95 -4.38
C LYS A 108 8.58 -9.46 -4.20
N TYR A 109 8.38 -8.73 -5.28
CA TYR A 109 8.02 -7.30 -5.26
C TYR A 109 6.52 -7.06 -5.48
N LEU A 110 5.76 -8.09 -5.87
CA LEU A 110 4.38 -7.91 -6.31
C LEU A 110 3.38 -7.99 -5.18
N ALA A 111 2.47 -7.02 -5.17
CA ALA A 111 1.34 -6.94 -4.27
C ALA A 111 0.04 -6.88 -5.06
N GLY A 112 -0.78 -7.93 -4.97
CA GLY A 112 -2.06 -8.03 -5.65
C GLY A 112 -3.14 -7.21 -4.95
N VAL A 113 -3.63 -6.17 -5.59
CA VAL A 113 -4.78 -5.38 -5.10
C VAL A 113 -6.05 -6.15 -5.41
N MET A 114 -6.82 -6.47 -4.36
CA MET A 114 -8.08 -7.20 -4.47
C MET A 114 -9.22 -6.26 -4.88
N ALA A 115 -9.94 -5.69 -3.94
CA ALA A 115 -11.00 -4.73 -4.22
C ALA A 115 -10.59 -3.33 -3.73
N LEU A 116 -10.91 -2.29 -4.52
CA LEU A 116 -10.62 -0.92 -4.11
C LEU A 116 -11.47 -0.56 -2.89
N THR A 117 -10.84 0.00 -1.85
CA THR A 117 -11.51 0.35 -0.57
C THR A 117 -12.51 1.48 -0.69
N SER A 118 -12.49 2.23 -1.81
CA SER A 118 -13.46 3.27 -2.15
C SER A 118 -14.74 2.73 -2.79
N PHE A 119 -14.75 1.48 -3.28
CA PHE A 119 -15.94 0.91 -3.91
C PHE A 119 -16.94 0.41 -2.87
N THR A 120 -18.22 0.72 -3.10
CA THR A 120 -19.36 0.09 -2.41
C THR A 120 -19.55 -1.36 -2.89
N ASP A 121 -20.26 -2.16 -2.14
CA ASP A 121 -20.60 -3.54 -2.54
C ASP A 121 -21.48 -3.54 -3.82
N LEU A 122 -22.29 -2.48 -4.03
CA LEU A 122 -23.09 -2.32 -5.24
C LEU A 122 -22.24 -2.02 -6.48
N GLU A 123 -21.24 -1.14 -6.38
CA GLU A 123 -20.31 -0.85 -7.47
C GLU A 123 -19.49 -2.08 -7.84
N ILE A 124 -19.04 -2.86 -6.87
CA ILE A 124 -18.35 -4.14 -7.11
C ILE A 124 -19.26 -5.08 -7.89
N LYS A 125 -20.54 -5.20 -7.48
CA LYS A 125 -21.51 -6.03 -8.19
C LYS A 125 -21.76 -5.55 -9.62
N TRP A 126 -21.80 -4.25 -9.86
CA TRP A 126 -21.96 -3.70 -11.22
C TRP A 126 -20.76 -3.96 -12.12
N ILE A 127 -19.55 -3.87 -11.55
CA ILE A 127 -18.30 -4.03 -12.32
C ILE A 127 -18.02 -5.50 -12.62
N TYR A 128 -18.26 -6.40 -11.67
CA TYR A 128 -17.81 -7.80 -11.73
C TYR A 128 -18.95 -8.81 -11.82
N ASP A 129 -20.22 -8.37 -11.75
CA ASP A 129 -21.42 -9.21 -11.67
C ASP A 129 -21.38 -10.28 -10.57
N LYS A 130 -20.68 -9.96 -9.47
CA LYS A 130 -20.46 -10.85 -8.34
C LYS A 130 -20.53 -10.08 -7.00
N PRO A 131 -20.94 -10.74 -5.90
CA PRO A 131 -20.82 -10.17 -4.56
C PRO A 131 -19.36 -9.86 -4.20
N HIS A 132 -19.19 -8.87 -3.31
CA HIS A 132 -17.87 -8.43 -2.85
C HIS A 132 -17.00 -9.57 -2.29
N ASP A 133 -17.57 -10.44 -1.46
CA ASP A 133 -16.84 -11.55 -0.84
C ASP A 133 -16.37 -12.61 -1.86
N GLU A 134 -17.17 -12.90 -2.88
CA GLU A 134 -16.75 -13.77 -3.98
C GLU A 134 -15.58 -13.17 -4.77
N ILE A 135 -15.62 -11.85 -5.05
CA ILE A 135 -14.54 -11.16 -5.78
C ILE A 135 -13.26 -11.11 -4.96
N VAL A 136 -13.34 -10.83 -3.66
CA VAL A 136 -12.17 -10.80 -2.79
C VAL A 136 -11.50 -12.19 -2.75
N ARG A 137 -12.28 -13.28 -2.59
CA ARG A 137 -11.75 -14.64 -2.63
C ARG A 137 -11.13 -14.97 -3.98
N ALA A 138 -11.83 -14.71 -5.08
CA ALA A 138 -11.31 -14.98 -6.43
C ALA A 138 -10.00 -14.22 -6.71
N PHE A 139 -9.91 -12.96 -6.29
CA PHE A 139 -8.69 -12.16 -6.49
C PHE A 139 -7.54 -12.60 -5.56
N SER A 140 -7.87 -13.06 -4.36
CA SER A 140 -6.91 -13.68 -3.45
C SER A 140 -6.34 -14.98 -4.05
N ASP A 141 -7.18 -15.82 -4.67
CA ASP A 141 -6.77 -17.03 -5.35
C ASP A 141 -5.88 -16.72 -6.57
N ILE A 142 -6.24 -15.72 -7.37
CA ILE A 142 -5.42 -15.24 -8.49
C ILE A 142 -4.02 -14.82 -8.01
N ALA A 143 -3.93 -14.05 -6.92
CA ALA A 143 -2.66 -13.63 -6.35
C ALA A 143 -1.82 -14.84 -5.92
N LEU A 144 -2.43 -15.83 -5.27
CA LEU A 144 -1.77 -17.05 -4.84
C LEU A 144 -1.30 -17.92 -6.02
N MET A 145 -2.17 -18.14 -7.01
CA MET A 145 -1.84 -18.91 -8.22
C MET A 145 -0.70 -18.29 -9.02
N ASN A 146 -0.62 -16.96 -9.06
CA ASN A 146 0.45 -16.23 -9.71
C ASN A 146 1.69 -16.03 -8.82
N SER A 147 1.67 -16.56 -7.58
CA SER A 147 2.78 -16.53 -6.63
C SER A 147 3.24 -15.11 -6.26
N TYR A 148 2.30 -14.16 -6.08
CA TYR A 148 2.65 -12.85 -5.57
C TYR A 148 3.13 -12.94 -4.12
N GLU A 149 3.95 -12.00 -3.69
CA GLU A 149 4.44 -11.94 -2.31
C GLU A 149 3.36 -11.43 -1.35
N TYR A 150 2.55 -10.47 -1.82
CA TYR A 150 1.58 -9.77 -0.99
C TYR A 150 0.19 -9.71 -1.62
N ILE A 151 -0.83 -9.56 -0.75
CA ILE A 151 -2.17 -9.10 -1.12
C ILE A 151 -2.49 -7.79 -0.41
N VAL A 152 -3.22 -6.89 -1.09
CA VAL A 152 -3.61 -5.57 -0.58
C VAL A 152 -5.13 -5.46 -0.55
N GLY A 153 -5.68 -5.02 0.58
CA GLY A 153 -7.12 -4.80 0.74
C GLY A 153 -7.46 -4.10 2.05
N SER A 154 -8.74 -3.98 2.34
CA SER A 154 -9.23 -3.52 3.64
C SER A 154 -9.16 -4.63 4.69
N VAL A 155 -9.32 -4.30 5.97
CA VAL A 155 -9.44 -5.29 7.05
C VAL A 155 -10.64 -6.22 6.82
N LYS A 156 -11.76 -5.71 6.25
CA LYS A 156 -12.92 -6.52 5.86
C LYS A 156 -12.51 -7.60 4.83
N ASP A 157 -11.70 -7.21 3.84
CA ASP A 157 -11.22 -8.12 2.81
C ASP A 157 -10.28 -9.20 3.41
N MET A 158 -9.34 -8.79 4.27
CA MET A 158 -8.40 -9.71 4.91
C MET A 158 -9.10 -10.75 5.81
N ASN A 159 -10.21 -10.38 6.47
CA ASN A 159 -11.02 -11.31 7.25
C ASN A 159 -11.67 -12.40 6.38
N LEU A 160 -11.94 -12.13 5.11
CA LEU A 160 -12.51 -13.09 4.16
C LEU A 160 -11.49 -14.12 3.64
N VAL A 161 -10.19 -13.79 3.75
CA VAL A 161 -9.07 -14.56 3.18
C VAL A 161 -7.98 -14.87 4.21
N GLN A 162 -8.37 -15.10 5.46
CA GLN A 162 -7.43 -15.35 6.56
C GLN A 162 -6.50 -16.53 6.30
N GLU A 163 -7.01 -17.60 5.67
CA GLU A 163 -6.28 -18.82 5.33
C GLU A 163 -5.28 -18.63 4.17
N ASN A 164 -5.33 -17.49 3.44
CA ASN A 164 -4.38 -17.24 2.37
C ASN A 164 -2.97 -17.03 2.95
N PRO A 165 -1.96 -17.78 2.50
CA PRO A 165 -0.60 -17.72 3.05
C PRO A 165 0.20 -16.49 2.63
N LEU A 166 -0.29 -15.70 1.67
CA LEU A 166 0.40 -14.49 1.21
C LEU A 166 0.45 -13.43 2.31
N LYS A 167 1.52 -12.64 2.31
CA LYS A 167 1.67 -11.52 3.25
C LYS A 167 0.58 -10.47 2.99
N LYS A 168 -0.03 -9.98 4.05
CA LYS A 168 -1.16 -9.07 4.00
C LYS A 168 -0.71 -7.61 4.18
N ILE A 169 -1.24 -6.73 3.34
CA ILE A 169 -1.09 -5.27 3.47
C ILE A 169 -2.49 -4.68 3.67
N CYS A 170 -2.77 -4.18 4.87
CA CYS A 170 -4.06 -3.59 5.21
C CYS A 170 -4.06 -2.08 4.96
N SER A 171 -5.00 -1.60 4.17
CA SER A 171 -5.24 -0.17 3.91
C SER A 171 -6.57 0.31 4.55
N GLY A 172 -6.80 1.63 4.54
CA GLY A 172 -8.00 2.21 5.16
C GLY A 172 -7.93 2.24 6.69
N ILE A 173 -6.73 2.28 7.26
CA ILE A 173 -6.55 2.26 8.72
C ILE A 173 -6.73 3.66 9.29
N ARG A 174 -7.48 3.73 10.40
CA ARG A 174 -7.71 4.93 11.19
C ARG A 174 -7.31 4.65 12.64
N PRO A 175 -6.26 5.31 13.14
CA PRO A 175 -5.90 5.23 14.56
C PRO A 175 -7.08 5.69 15.45
N SER A 176 -7.12 5.23 16.69
CA SER A 176 -8.21 5.48 17.63
C SER A 176 -8.48 6.96 17.89
N TRP A 177 -7.45 7.80 17.76
CA TRP A 177 -7.50 9.26 17.96
C TRP A 177 -7.87 10.07 16.72
N TYR A 178 -8.11 9.43 15.55
CA TYR A 178 -8.46 10.10 14.30
C TYR A 178 -9.88 9.76 13.86
N SER A 179 -10.78 10.74 13.90
CA SER A 179 -12.22 10.53 13.68
C SER A 179 -12.70 10.73 12.23
N GLU A 180 -11.89 11.37 11.37
CA GLU A 180 -12.30 11.71 10.01
C GLU A 180 -12.23 10.49 9.06
N ARG A 181 -13.34 10.29 8.31
CA ARG A 181 -13.48 9.15 7.38
C ARG A 181 -13.00 9.48 5.96
N HIS A 182 -13.22 10.71 5.51
CA HIS A 182 -12.96 11.16 4.13
C HIS A 182 -13.64 10.27 3.07
N ASP A 183 -12.92 9.98 1.97
CA ASP A 183 -13.35 9.17 0.82
C ASP A 183 -13.27 7.64 1.06
N GLN A 184 -12.75 7.20 2.20
CA GLN A 184 -12.61 5.78 2.50
C GLN A 184 -13.93 5.21 3.06
N ILE A 185 -14.51 4.25 2.34
CA ILE A 185 -15.75 3.57 2.77
C ILE A 185 -15.43 2.45 3.74
N ARG A 186 -14.35 1.70 3.49
CA ARG A 186 -13.92 0.56 4.32
C ARG A 186 -12.75 0.96 5.19
N ILE A 187 -13.08 1.54 6.35
CA ILE A 187 -12.09 1.91 7.37
C ILE A 187 -12.11 0.92 8.54
N ALA A 188 -10.97 0.79 9.21
CA ALA A 188 -10.82 -0.01 10.40
C ALA A 188 -9.79 0.62 11.37
N THR A 189 -9.87 0.29 12.64
CA THR A 189 -8.89 0.67 13.65
C THR A 189 -7.61 -0.16 13.52
N VAL A 190 -6.53 0.31 14.13
CA VAL A 190 -5.27 -0.46 14.25
C VAL A 190 -5.52 -1.82 14.91
N LYS A 191 -6.29 -1.84 16.01
CA LYS A 191 -6.64 -3.07 16.74
C LYS A 191 -7.38 -4.10 15.88
N GLU A 192 -8.29 -3.65 15.01
CA GLU A 192 -9.00 -4.53 14.08
C GLU A 192 -8.06 -5.06 13.00
N ALA A 193 -7.16 -4.22 12.49
CA ALA A 193 -6.17 -4.64 11.51
C ALA A 193 -5.23 -5.70 12.07
N LEU A 194 -4.72 -5.54 13.29
CA LEU A 194 -3.81 -6.50 13.92
C LEU A 194 -4.40 -7.91 14.06
N ARG A 195 -5.73 -8.07 14.16
CA ARG A 195 -6.38 -9.37 14.20
C ARG A 195 -6.25 -10.17 12.90
N THR A 196 -5.96 -9.50 11.79
CA THR A 196 -5.72 -10.15 10.49
C THR A 196 -4.26 -10.52 10.27
N GLU A 197 -3.39 -10.27 11.26
CA GLU A 197 -1.95 -10.53 11.24
C GLU A 197 -1.25 -9.97 9.99
N PRO A 198 -1.40 -8.66 9.69
CA PRO A 198 -0.82 -8.10 8.49
C PRO A 198 0.69 -7.93 8.64
N GLU A 199 1.42 -8.09 7.54
CA GLU A 199 2.83 -7.67 7.44
C GLU A 199 2.94 -6.15 7.53
N PHE A 200 2.00 -5.44 6.86
CA PHE A 200 1.96 -3.98 6.85
C PHE A 200 0.55 -3.43 7.05
N ILE A 201 0.48 -2.29 7.75
CA ILE A 201 -0.66 -1.38 7.72
C ILE A 201 -0.28 -0.11 6.97
N VAL A 202 -1.20 0.41 6.15
CA VAL A 202 -1.00 1.66 5.38
C VAL A 202 -1.83 2.77 6.01
N VAL A 203 -1.17 3.85 6.46
CA VAL A 203 -1.79 5.01 7.09
C VAL A 203 -1.34 6.29 6.38
N GLY A 204 -2.28 7.10 5.92
CA GLY A 204 -2.00 8.37 5.21
C GLY A 204 -2.36 9.57 6.06
N ARG A 205 -3.49 10.22 5.76
CA ARG A 205 -3.98 11.48 6.34
C ARG A 205 -3.87 11.62 7.86
N PRO A 206 -4.09 10.58 8.69
CA PRO A 206 -3.83 10.68 10.13
C PRO A 206 -2.39 11.12 10.48
N ILE A 207 -1.43 10.84 9.62
CA ILE A 207 -0.03 11.24 9.77
C ILE A 207 0.28 12.48 8.94
N THR A 208 -0.08 12.47 7.64
CA THR A 208 0.34 13.53 6.70
C THR A 208 -0.36 14.87 6.92
N ASN A 209 -1.55 14.87 7.54
CA ASN A 209 -2.30 16.08 7.89
C ASN A 209 -2.09 16.51 9.37
N ALA A 210 -1.26 15.81 10.13
CA ALA A 210 -0.96 16.20 11.51
C ALA A 210 -0.07 17.45 11.54
N ASP A 211 -0.30 18.34 12.50
CA ASP A 211 0.55 19.52 12.73
C ASP A 211 2.00 19.11 13.02
N HIS A 212 2.18 17.98 13.72
CA HIS A 212 3.46 17.38 14.05
C HIS A 212 3.49 15.91 13.61
N ILE A 213 4.10 15.66 12.44
CA ILE A 213 4.14 14.32 11.80
C ILE A 213 4.80 13.28 12.71
N MET A 214 5.91 13.63 13.39
CA MET A 214 6.62 12.69 14.28
C MET A 214 5.74 12.24 15.43
N ASP A 215 5.04 13.16 16.09
CA ASP A 215 4.16 12.85 17.23
C ASP A 215 3.00 11.92 16.78
N ALA A 216 2.47 12.15 15.59
CA ALA A 216 1.43 11.29 15.02
C ALA A 216 1.96 9.86 14.74
N ILE A 217 3.21 9.74 14.28
CA ILE A 217 3.87 8.44 14.08
C ILE A 217 4.10 7.74 15.42
N GLU A 218 4.62 8.45 16.44
CA GLU A 218 4.84 7.89 17.77
C GLU A 218 3.56 7.38 18.42
N ARG A 219 2.47 8.14 18.31
CA ARG A 219 1.13 7.71 18.78
C ARG A 219 0.64 6.46 18.04
N LEU A 220 0.79 6.42 16.71
CA LEU A 220 0.39 5.26 15.91
C LEU A 220 1.24 4.04 16.24
N TYR A 221 2.55 4.21 16.39
CA TYR A 221 3.48 3.15 16.74
C TYR A 221 3.15 2.54 18.10
N SER A 222 2.72 3.39 19.06
CA SER A 222 2.28 2.92 20.38
C SER A 222 1.00 2.06 20.34
N GLU A 223 0.13 2.24 19.33
CA GLU A 223 -1.04 1.37 19.14
C GLU A 223 -0.68 -0.03 18.59
N LEU A 224 0.53 -0.22 18.05
CA LEU A 224 1.02 -1.50 17.53
C LEU A 224 1.71 -2.36 18.59
N GLN A 225 2.05 -1.77 19.74
CA GLN A 225 2.70 -2.46 20.86
C GLN A 225 1.68 -3.08 21.81
#